data_fc333ffacc899f9e676d456590253a60
#
_entry.id   fc333ffacc899f9e676d456590253a60
#
_cell.length_a   1.000
_cell.length_b   1.000
_cell.length_c   1.000
_cell.angle_alpha   90.00
_cell.angle_beta   90.00
_cell.angle_gamma   90.00
#
_symmetry.space_group_name_H-M   'P 1'
#
loop_
_entity.id
_entity.type
_entity.pdbx_description
1 polymer ?
#
loop_
_entity_poly.entity_id
_entity_poly.type
_entity_poly.pdbx_seq_one_letter_code
_entity_poly.pdbx_strand_id
1 'polypeptide(L)'
;SDHPLSPSGVGTQTKYFIEALIETGRYQFVCLGGAIKHNDYRPQKIAPYEDDWIIYPIDGYGNDETIRSVLRKEKPDALWFMTDPRFYGWLWEIENEVRATVPMIYYHVWDNFPAPHYNGRFYRSNDKIVSISKVTQKIVETVAPEIDSEYLPHAVDPSIFCNIKDAEMLKTVATTKQQILDSAIGDVTNKSKKIFFWNNRNARRKQSGTLIWWFKEFLDEVGHDKASLIMHTDPKDPHGQDLEAIMQNL
;
A
#
# COMPACT_ATOMS: atom_id res chain seq x y z
N SER A 1 -1.84 5.15 9.84
CA SER A 1 -1.77 4.59 8.48
C SER A 1 -1.37 5.66 7.47
N ASP A 2 -1.06 5.23 6.23
CA ASP A 2 -1.08 6.18 5.11
C ASP A 2 -2.46 6.80 5.00
N HIS A 3 -2.54 7.99 4.42
CA HIS A 3 -3.83 8.62 4.14
C HIS A 3 -4.73 7.66 3.35
N PRO A 4 -5.95 7.36 3.82
CA PRO A 4 -6.80 6.32 3.20
C PRO A 4 -7.14 6.56 1.73
N LEU A 5 -7.11 7.82 1.29
CA LEU A 5 -7.38 8.20 -0.11
C LEU A 5 -6.10 8.41 -0.92
N SER A 6 -4.92 8.11 -0.36
CA SER A 6 -3.67 8.18 -1.11
C SER A 6 -3.54 7.00 -2.09
N PRO A 7 -2.89 7.19 -3.25
CA PRO A 7 -2.66 6.13 -4.23
C PRO A 7 -1.50 5.21 -3.81
N SER A 8 -1.55 4.69 -2.58
CA SER A 8 -0.59 3.73 -2.03
C SER A 8 -1.26 2.41 -1.70
N GLY A 9 -0.50 1.33 -1.63
CA GLY A 9 -1.03 0.03 -1.23
C GLY A 9 -1.62 0.06 0.18
N VAL A 10 -0.93 0.73 1.12
CA VAL A 10 -1.40 0.90 2.50
C VAL A 10 -2.66 1.76 2.55
N GLY A 11 -2.69 2.88 1.83
CA GLY A 11 -3.88 3.74 1.75
C GLY A 11 -5.09 3.00 1.18
N THR A 12 -4.91 2.29 0.07
CA THR A 12 -5.98 1.50 -0.58
C THR A 12 -6.54 0.42 0.36
N GLN A 13 -5.68 -0.34 1.03
CA GLN A 13 -6.14 -1.37 1.97
C GLN A 13 -6.82 -0.77 3.20
N THR A 14 -6.32 0.37 3.70
CA THR A 14 -6.98 1.11 4.77
C THR A 14 -8.37 1.57 4.35
N LYS A 15 -8.51 2.10 3.13
CA LYS A 15 -9.80 2.48 2.56
C LYS A 15 -10.77 1.30 2.53
N TYR A 16 -10.38 0.17 1.95
CA TYR A 16 -11.24 -1.02 1.87
C TYR A 16 -11.68 -1.52 3.24
N PHE A 17 -10.77 -1.51 4.22
CA PHE A 17 -11.07 -1.88 5.59
C PHE A 17 -12.13 -0.96 6.21
N ILE A 18 -11.98 0.35 6.06
CA ILE A 18 -12.89 1.35 6.59
C ILE A 18 -14.28 1.21 5.94
N GLU A 19 -14.35 1.22 4.61
CA GLU A 19 -15.59 1.11 3.85
C GLU A 19 -16.38 -0.14 4.23
N ALA A 20 -15.73 -1.29 4.25
CA ALA A 20 -16.37 -2.56 4.61
C ALA A 20 -16.93 -2.57 6.04
N LEU A 21 -16.28 -1.91 6.99
CA LEU A 21 -16.76 -1.84 8.37
C LEU A 21 -17.89 -0.79 8.55
N ILE A 22 -17.80 0.36 7.89
CA ILE A 22 -18.88 1.37 7.91
C ILE A 22 -20.18 0.79 7.32
N GLU A 23 -20.09 0.02 6.22
CA GLU A 23 -21.26 -0.63 5.60
C GLU A 23 -22.01 -1.58 6.54
N THR A 24 -21.38 -2.05 7.61
CA THR A 24 -22.06 -2.84 8.65
C THR A 24 -22.97 -2.00 9.54
N GLY A 25 -22.89 -0.67 9.48
CA GLY A 25 -23.64 0.27 10.33
C GLY A 25 -23.21 0.25 11.82
N ARG A 26 -22.05 -0.33 12.13
CA ARG A 26 -21.57 -0.54 13.51
C ARG A 26 -20.36 0.29 13.88
N TYR A 27 -19.67 0.87 12.92
CA TYR A 27 -18.37 1.52 13.12
C TYR A 27 -18.34 2.91 12.51
N GLN A 28 -17.66 3.80 13.20
CA GLN A 28 -17.26 5.12 12.73
C GLN A 28 -15.75 5.23 12.76
N PHE A 29 -15.17 6.00 11.85
CA PHE A 29 -13.74 6.12 11.73
C PHE A 29 -13.25 7.57 11.82
N VAL A 30 -12.32 7.79 12.72
CA VAL A 30 -11.50 8.99 12.78
C VAL A 30 -10.09 8.62 12.36
N CYS A 31 -9.66 9.09 11.21
CA CYS A 31 -8.37 8.74 10.63
C CYS A 31 -7.35 9.87 10.78
N LEU A 32 -6.12 9.52 11.08
CA LEU A 32 -4.96 10.39 10.92
C LEU A 32 -4.37 10.16 9.53
N GLY A 33 -4.66 11.08 8.60
CA GLY A 33 -4.28 10.98 7.19
C GLY A 33 -2.84 11.40 6.97
N GLY A 34 -1.91 10.50 7.22
CA GLY A 34 -0.48 10.73 7.13
C GLY A 34 0.17 10.34 5.80
N ALA A 35 1.50 10.35 5.79
CA ALA A 35 2.39 9.96 4.68
C ALA A 35 2.32 10.85 3.42
N ILE A 36 1.52 11.88 3.39
CA ILE A 36 1.43 12.87 2.31
C ILE A 36 1.51 14.29 2.87
N LYS A 37 1.83 15.26 2.04
CA LYS A 37 1.70 16.69 2.39
C LYS A 37 0.30 17.18 2.08
N HIS A 38 -0.21 18.05 2.94
CA HIS A 38 -1.55 18.61 2.80
C HIS A 38 -1.48 20.11 2.49
N ASN A 39 -2.44 20.59 1.69
CA ASN A 39 -2.65 22.03 1.49
C ASN A 39 -3.63 22.62 2.51
N ASP A 40 -4.45 21.77 3.13
CA ASP A 40 -5.44 22.13 4.13
C ASP A 40 -5.40 21.09 5.27
N TYR A 41 -5.25 21.57 6.48
CA TYR A 41 -5.17 20.74 7.70
C TYR A 41 -6.47 20.69 8.50
N ARG A 42 -7.58 21.23 7.95
CA ARG A 42 -8.89 21.09 8.56
C ARG A 42 -9.40 19.65 8.44
N PRO A 43 -10.09 19.14 9.47
CA PRO A 43 -10.74 17.82 9.39
C PRO A 43 -11.69 17.75 8.19
N GLN A 44 -11.69 16.63 7.50
CA GLN A 44 -12.46 16.39 6.29
C GLN A 44 -13.44 15.24 6.54
N LYS A 45 -14.72 15.48 6.28
CA LYS A 45 -15.74 14.44 6.20
C LYS A 45 -15.74 13.82 4.80
N ILE A 46 -15.80 12.51 4.72
CA ILE A 46 -15.67 11.80 3.46
C ILE A 46 -17.04 11.35 2.95
N ALA A 47 -17.45 11.92 1.82
CA ALA A 47 -18.68 11.49 1.15
C ALA A 47 -18.56 10.04 0.63
N PRO A 48 -19.64 9.23 0.70
CA PRO A 48 -20.97 9.55 1.20
C PRO A 48 -21.14 9.33 2.71
N TYR A 49 -20.06 9.05 3.45
CA TYR A 49 -20.09 8.56 4.84
C TYR A 49 -20.19 9.67 5.90
N GLU A 50 -19.92 10.92 5.53
CA GLU A 50 -20.07 12.11 6.38
C GLU A 50 -19.41 11.95 7.78
N ASP A 51 -20.23 11.92 8.84
CA ASP A 51 -19.75 11.80 10.22
C ASP A 51 -19.19 10.40 10.56
N ASP A 52 -19.49 9.38 9.76
CA ASP A 52 -18.98 8.04 9.97
C ASP A 52 -17.53 7.87 9.49
N TRP A 53 -17.02 8.82 8.69
CA TRP A 53 -15.64 8.83 8.26
C TRP A 53 -15.03 10.23 8.22
N ILE A 54 -14.21 10.53 9.22
CA ILE A 54 -13.51 11.81 9.33
C ILE A 54 -12.01 11.59 9.19
N ILE A 55 -11.35 12.40 8.38
CA ILE A 55 -9.88 12.40 8.24
C ILE A 55 -9.31 13.70 8.80
N TYR A 56 -8.37 13.58 9.73
CA TYR A 56 -7.50 14.65 10.20
C TYR A 56 -6.21 14.62 9.40
N PRO A 57 -5.96 15.61 8.52
CA PRO A 57 -4.69 15.72 7.82
C PRO A 57 -3.56 15.96 8.81
N ILE A 58 -2.49 15.16 8.72
CA ILE A 58 -1.31 15.27 9.58
C ILE A 58 -0.04 15.10 8.76
N ASP A 59 1.05 15.65 9.23
CA ASP A 59 2.37 15.40 8.65
C ASP A 59 2.95 14.05 9.12
N GLY A 60 3.62 13.35 8.21
CA GLY A 60 4.24 12.06 8.50
C GLY A 60 3.23 11.02 9.01
N TYR A 61 3.52 10.41 10.16
CA TYR A 61 2.64 9.41 10.79
C TYR A 61 2.14 9.85 12.16
N GLY A 62 2.18 11.16 12.44
CA GLY A 62 1.77 11.75 13.70
C GLY A 62 2.88 11.77 14.76
N ASN A 63 2.50 12.18 15.96
CA ASN A 63 3.34 12.24 17.13
C ASN A 63 2.49 12.07 18.40
N ASP A 64 3.14 12.06 19.56
CA ASP A 64 2.51 11.85 20.86
C ASP A 64 1.49 12.94 21.22
N GLU A 65 1.73 14.22 20.88
CA GLU A 65 0.76 15.30 21.12
C GLU A 65 -0.50 15.13 20.28
N THR A 66 -0.32 14.74 19.00
CA THR A 66 -1.44 14.51 18.09
C THR A 66 -2.34 13.39 18.60
N ILE A 67 -1.77 12.24 18.99
CA ILE A 67 -2.58 11.11 19.48
C ILE A 67 -3.28 11.43 20.80
N ARG A 68 -2.61 12.11 21.74
CA ARG A 68 -3.24 12.55 23.00
C ARG A 68 -4.42 13.48 22.75
N SER A 69 -4.29 14.39 21.78
CA SER A 69 -5.36 15.31 21.41
C SER A 69 -6.56 14.56 20.83
N VAL A 70 -6.33 13.61 19.92
CA VAL A 70 -7.39 12.82 19.30
C VAL A 70 -8.08 11.92 20.31
N LEU A 71 -7.33 11.20 21.16
CA LEU A 71 -7.92 10.34 22.20
C LEU A 71 -8.81 11.12 23.16
N ARG A 72 -8.40 12.34 23.57
CA ARG A 72 -9.22 13.20 24.43
C ARG A 72 -10.48 13.73 23.76
N LYS A 73 -10.37 14.12 22.49
CA LYS A 73 -11.45 14.75 21.74
C LYS A 73 -12.45 13.73 21.24
N GLU A 74 -11.98 12.72 20.57
CA GLU A 74 -12.81 11.77 19.83
C GLU A 74 -13.23 10.56 20.68
N LYS A 75 -12.47 10.25 21.76
CA LYS A 75 -12.74 9.14 22.71
C LYS A 75 -13.03 7.81 21.99
N PRO A 76 -12.15 7.35 21.10
CA PRO A 76 -12.38 6.13 20.35
C PRO A 76 -12.41 4.89 21.24
N ASP A 77 -13.08 3.82 20.79
CA ASP A 77 -13.11 2.53 21.47
C ASP A 77 -11.88 1.66 21.18
N ALA A 78 -11.16 1.93 20.09
CA ALA A 78 -9.93 1.24 19.73
C ALA A 78 -9.03 2.12 18.86
N LEU A 79 -7.73 1.88 18.95
CA LEU A 79 -6.72 2.45 18.05
C LEU A 79 -6.22 1.36 17.09
N TRP A 80 -6.58 1.50 15.82
CA TRP A 80 -6.08 0.64 14.74
C TRP A 80 -5.06 1.39 13.89
N PHE A 81 -3.93 0.75 13.55
CA PHE A 81 -2.91 1.35 12.71
C PHE A 81 -2.19 0.32 11.86
N MET A 82 -1.75 0.74 10.69
CA MET A 82 -1.09 -0.09 9.68
C MET A 82 0.07 0.69 9.07
N THR A 83 1.19 0.11 8.95
CA THR A 83 2.36 0.34 8.11
C THR A 83 3.60 -0.33 8.72
N ASP A 84 4.80 0.00 8.22
CA ASP A 84 6.07 -0.53 8.74
C ASP A 84 6.30 -0.07 10.21
N PRO A 85 6.78 -0.96 11.09
CA PRO A 85 7.06 -0.64 12.50
C PRO A 85 7.92 0.60 12.72
N ARG A 86 8.82 0.90 11.81
CA ARG A 86 9.75 2.04 11.92
C ARG A 86 9.05 3.40 12.07
N PHE A 87 7.82 3.52 11.61
CA PHE A 87 7.08 4.78 11.64
C PHE A 87 6.34 5.04 12.95
N TYR A 88 6.21 4.02 13.83
CA TYR A 88 5.44 4.12 15.07
C TYR A 88 6.29 4.00 16.34
N GLY A 89 7.62 4.18 16.26
CA GLY A 89 8.49 4.18 17.44
C GLY A 89 7.98 5.11 18.54
N TRP A 90 7.59 6.32 18.17
CA TRP A 90 7.03 7.32 19.08
C TRP A 90 5.73 6.86 19.78
N LEU A 91 4.85 6.11 19.07
CA LEU A 91 3.60 5.60 19.63
C LEU A 91 3.86 4.50 20.66
N TRP A 92 4.80 3.62 20.39
CA TRP A 92 5.19 2.56 21.32
C TRP A 92 6.00 3.05 22.53
N GLU A 93 6.64 4.20 22.44
CA GLU A 93 7.28 4.85 23.61
C GLU A 93 6.25 5.30 24.65
N ILE A 94 5.03 5.60 24.25
CA ILE A 94 3.91 6.00 25.13
C ILE A 94 2.81 4.93 25.21
N GLU A 95 3.11 3.68 24.88
CA GLU A 95 2.11 2.60 24.77
C GLU A 95 1.33 2.39 26.07
N ASN A 96 1.98 2.50 27.23
CA ASN A 96 1.33 2.35 28.53
C ASN A 96 0.22 3.41 28.74
N GLU A 97 0.47 4.66 28.31
CA GLU A 97 -0.51 5.74 28.39
C GLU A 97 -1.70 5.49 27.45
N VAL A 98 -1.40 5.09 26.22
CA VAL A 98 -2.43 4.85 25.19
C VAL A 98 -3.28 3.64 25.55
N ARG A 99 -2.67 2.51 25.91
CA ARG A 99 -3.36 1.26 26.29
C ARG A 99 -4.16 1.36 27.58
N ALA A 100 -3.83 2.29 28.46
CA ALA A 100 -4.66 2.61 29.62
C ALA A 100 -6.00 3.27 29.21
N THR A 101 -6.11 3.76 27.97
CA THR A 101 -7.29 4.46 27.44
C THR A 101 -8.04 3.63 26.41
N VAL A 102 -7.32 3.02 25.46
CA VAL A 102 -7.88 2.25 24.35
C VAL A 102 -6.99 1.06 23.97
N PRO A 103 -7.53 -0.08 23.54
CA PRO A 103 -6.74 -1.17 23.00
C PRO A 103 -6.04 -0.75 21.69
N MET A 104 -4.80 -1.22 21.54
CA MET A 104 -3.97 -0.99 20.36
C MET A 104 -3.95 -2.23 19.48
N ILE A 105 -4.44 -2.07 18.24
CA ILE A 105 -4.51 -3.12 17.23
C ILE A 105 -3.57 -2.76 16.08
N TYR A 106 -2.49 -3.52 15.93
CA TYR A 106 -1.51 -3.29 14.88
C TYR A 106 -1.72 -4.23 13.70
N TYR A 107 -2.03 -3.67 12.52
CA TYR A 107 -2.09 -4.43 11.28
C TYR A 107 -0.71 -4.47 10.63
N HIS A 108 -0.04 -5.60 10.77
CA HIS A 108 1.38 -5.79 10.58
C HIS A 108 1.72 -6.21 9.15
N VAL A 109 2.65 -5.48 8.52
CA VAL A 109 3.02 -5.64 7.09
C VAL A 109 4.45 -6.13 6.85
N TRP A 110 5.18 -6.53 7.89
CA TRP A 110 6.57 -6.98 7.77
C TRP A 110 6.68 -8.32 7.05
N ASP A 111 7.56 -8.41 6.08
CA ASP A 111 7.70 -9.59 5.20
C ASP A 111 9.15 -10.10 5.04
N ASN A 112 10.10 -9.53 5.78
CA ASN A 112 11.50 -9.92 5.70
C ASN A 112 11.87 -11.05 6.66
N PHE A 113 12.69 -11.99 6.18
CA PHE A 113 13.36 -13.00 6.96
C PHE A 113 14.89 -12.77 6.97
N PRO A 114 15.62 -13.20 8.01
CA PRO A 114 15.15 -13.87 9.23
C PRO A 114 14.26 -13.01 10.12
N ALA A 115 13.51 -13.66 11.05
CA ALA A 115 12.57 -13.00 11.94
C ALA A 115 13.25 -11.84 12.70
N PRO A 116 12.67 -10.63 12.73
CA PRO A 116 13.30 -9.44 13.27
C PRO A 116 13.14 -9.37 14.80
N HIS A 117 13.93 -10.13 15.56
CA HIS A 117 13.86 -10.15 17.03
C HIS A 117 13.99 -8.76 17.67
N TYR A 118 14.63 -7.82 16.99
CA TYR A 118 14.71 -6.42 17.40
C TYR A 118 13.35 -5.69 17.39
N ASN A 119 12.34 -6.19 16.66
CA ASN A 119 10.97 -5.68 16.69
C ASN A 119 10.16 -6.22 17.88
N GLY A 120 10.70 -7.14 18.69
CA GLY A 120 9.97 -7.79 19.76
C GLY A 120 9.34 -6.83 20.76
N ARG A 121 10.05 -5.76 21.12
CA ARG A 121 9.50 -4.70 21.99
C ARG A 121 8.25 -4.04 21.37
N PHE A 122 8.26 -3.79 20.08
CA PHE A 122 7.14 -3.17 19.37
C PHE A 122 5.93 -4.11 19.30
N TYR A 123 6.16 -5.41 19.07
CA TYR A 123 5.06 -6.37 19.05
C TYR A 123 4.39 -6.48 20.42
N ARG A 124 5.17 -6.49 21.51
CA ARG A 124 4.65 -6.55 22.90
C ARG A 124 3.90 -5.29 23.34
N SER A 125 4.10 -4.19 22.64
CA SER A 125 3.41 -2.91 22.92
C SER A 125 2.01 -2.83 22.31
N ASN A 126 1.44 -3.94 21.84
CA ASN A 126 0.09 -3.98 21.30
C ASN A 126 -0.79 -4.98 22.06
N ASP A 127 -2.10 -4.79 22.02
CA ASP A 127 -3.06 -5.74 22.55
C ASP A 127 -3.37 -6.86 21.56
N LYS A 128 -3.32 -6.54 20.27
CA LYS A 128 -3.51 -7.51 19.18
C LYS A 128 -2.67 -7.12 17.97
N ILE A 129 -2.13 -8.14 17.28
CA ILE A 129 -1.47 -7.97 15.99
C ILE A 129 -2.24 -8.76 14.93
N VAL A 130 -2.63 -8.07 13.86
CA VAL A 130 -3.24 -8.68 12.69
C VAL A 130 -2.21 -8.71 11.56
N SER A 131 -1.94 -9.86 10.99
CA SER A 131 -0.85 -10.08 10.04
C SER A 131 -1.37 -10.26 8.61
N ILE A 132 -0.81 -9.53 7.65
CA ILE A 132 -1.24 -9.55 6.25
C ILE A 132 -0.95 -10.86 5.52
N SER A 133 -0.03 -11.67 6.03
CA SER A 133 0.35 -12.95 5.44
C SER A 133 0.68 -13.98 6.51
N LYS A 134 0.67 -15.25 6.12
CA LYS A 134 1.11 -16.34 7.01
C LYS A 134 2.59 -16.23 7.38
N VAL A 135 3.42 -15.65 6.52
CA VAL A 135 4.83 -15.35 6.81
C VAL A 135 4.92 -14.30 7.91
N THR A 136 4.15 -13.20 7.77
CA THR A 136 4.09 -12.14 8.77
C THR A 136 3.58 -12.65 10.12
N GLN A 137 2.54 -13.49 10.12
CA GLN A 137 2.04 -14.14 11.35
C GLN A 137 3.13 -15.00 11.98
N LYS A 138 3.82 -15.82 11.20
CA LYS A 138 4.90 -16.67 11.70
C LYS A 138 6.06 -15.87 12.30
N ILE A 139 6.34 -14.68 11.76
CA ILE A 139 7.31 -13.75 12.32
C ILE A 139 6.88 -13.31 13.72
N VAL A 140 5.62 -12.87 13.89
CA VAL A 140 5.09 -12.45 15.20
C VAL A 140 5.14 -13.60 16.21
N GLU A 141 4.65 -14.78 15.84
CA GLU A 141 4.68 -16.00 16.68
C GLU A 141 6.11 -16.40 17.08
N THR A 142 7.10 -16.12 16.24
CA THR A 142 8.51 -16.42 16.53
C THR A 142 9.14 -15.40 17.48
N VAL A 143 8.80 -14.12 17.30
CA VAL A 143 9.47 -12.99 18.01
C VAL A 143 8.77 -12.65 19.32
N ALA A 144 7.44 -12.78 19.37
CA ALA A 144 6.60 -12.45 20.51
C ALA A 144 5.42 -13.44 20.61
N PRO A 145 5.68 -14.71 20.94
CA PRO A 145 4.68 -15.78 20.95
C PRO A 145 3.54 -15.57 21.95
N GLU A 146 3.74 -14.70 22.92
CA GLU A 146 2.75 -14.32 23.93
C GLU A 146 1.69 -13.33 23.45
N ILE A 147 1.89 -12.70 22.28
CA ILE A 147 0.94 -11.70 21.76
C ILE A 147 -0.17 -12.39 20.96
N ASP A 148 -1.42 -11.97 21.21
CA ASP A 148 -2.56 -12.38 20.39
C ASP A 148 -2.36 -11.92 18.95
N SER A 149 -2.18 -12.87 18.06
CA SER A 149 -1.87 -12.63 16.65
C SER A 149 -2.81 -13.42 15.74
N GLU A 150 -3.31 -12.75 14.69
CA GLU A 150 -4.26 -13.33 13.74
C GLU A 150 -3.85 -13.05 12.31
N TYR A 151 -4.12 -13.97 11.41
CA TYR A 151 -3.92 -13.80 9.98
C TYR A 151 -5.18 -13.22 9.32
N LEU A 152 -5.04 -12.06 8.70
CA LEU A 152 -6.06 -11.44 7.86
C LEU A 152 -5.40 -10.91 6.59
N PRO A 153 -5.59 -11.54 5.42
CA PRO A 153 -4.94 -11.09 4.19
C PRO A 153 -5.47 -9.74 3.73
N HIS A 154 -4.67 -9.05 2.92
CA HIS A 154 -5.17 -7.95 2.10
C HIS A 154 -6.25 -8.44 1.13
N ALA A 155 -7.17 -7.57 0.79
CA ALA A 155 -8.24 -7.83 -0.16
C ALA A 155 -8.07 -7.02 -1.44
N VAL A 156 -8.76 -7.44 -2.48
CA VAL A 156 -8.96 -6.69 -3.72
C VAL A 156 -10.46 -6.53 -3.95
N ASP A 157 -10.82 -5.43 -4.61
CA ASP A 157 -12.21 -5.20 -4.97
C ASP A 157 -12.62 -6.13 -6.13
N PRO A 158 -13.55 -7.08 -5.90
CA PRO A 158 -13.97 -8.02 -6.93
C PRO A 158 -14.78 -7.40 -8.05
N SER A 159 -15.29 -6.19 -7.89
CA SER A 159 -15.97 -5.44 -8.96
C SER A 159 -14.98 -4.88 -9.96
N ILE A 160 -13.74 -4.58 -9.51
CA ILE A 160 -12.64 -4.06 -10.34
C ILE A 160 -11.76 -5.22 -10.84
N PHE A 161 -11.37 -6.14 -9.95
CA PHE A 161 -10.50 -7.28 -10.26
C PHE A 161 -11.34 -8.54 -10.49
N CYS A 162 -12.08 -8.56 -11.58
CA CYS A 162 -12.97 -9.66 -11.93
C CYS A 162 -12.59 -10.31 -13.24
N ASN A 163 -13.08 -11.54 -13.46
CA ASN A 163 -12.97 -12.19 -14.76
C ASN A 163 -14.04 -11.61 -15.69
N ILE A 164 -13.62 -10.84 -16.70
CA ILE A 164 -14.52 -10.20 -17.63
C ILE A 164 -15.12 -11.25 -18.57
N LYS A 165 -16.43 -11.45 -18.46
CA LYS A 165 -17.20 -12.39 -19.30
C LYS A 165 -18.14 -11.68 -20.27
N ASP A 166 -18.49 -10.44 -20.00
CA ASP A 166 -19.38 -9.64 -20.84
C ASP A 166 -18.71 -9.24 -22.16
N ALA A 167 -19.38 -9.49 -23.29
CA ALA A 167 -18.82 -9.29 -24.62
C ALA A 167 -18.56 -7.80 -24.95
N GLU A 168 -19.41 -6.89 -24.45
CA GLU A 168 -19.25 -5.45 -24.64
C GLU A 168 -18.03 -4.94 -23.86
N MET A 169 -17.90 -5.36 -22.60
CA MET A 169 -16.76 -5.03 -21.76
C MET A 169 -15.46 -5.62 -22.32
N LEU A 170 -15.47 -6.82 -22.88
CA LEU A 170 -14.30 -7.41 -23.56
C LEU A 170 -13.87 -6.58 -24.78
N LYS A 171 -14.81 -6.02 -25.56
CA LYS A 171 -14.49 -5.10 -26.66
C LYS A 171 -13.86 -3.81 -26.15
N THR A 172 -14.43 -3.22 -25.08
CA THR A 172 -13.90 -2.00 -24.44
C THR A 172 -12.47 -2.24 -23.96
N VAL A 173 -12.22 -3.35 -23.27
CA VAL A 173 -10.87 -3.73 -22.80
C VAL A 173 -9.90 -3.93 -23.97
N ALA A 174 -10.34 -4.59 -25.04
CA ALA A 174 -9.51 -4.79 -26.22
C ALA A 174 -9.14 -3.45 -26.90
N THR A 175 -10.10 -2.54 -27.02
CA THR A 175 -9.89 -1.20 -27.58
C THR A 175 -8.93 -0.39 -26.70
N THR A 176 -9.15 -0.36 -25.38
CA THR A 176 -8.28 0.35 -24.43
C THR A 176 -6.86 -0.23 -24.44
N LYS A 177 -6.75 -1.57 -24.46
CA LYS A 177 -5.45 -2.23 -24.59
C LYS A 177 -4.73 -1.81 -25.86
N GLN A 178 -5.43 -1.77 -27.00
CA GLN A 178 -4.84 -1.34 -28.26
C GLN A 178 -4.37 0.12 -28.19
N GLN A 179 -5.17 1.03 -27.64
CA GLN A 179 -4.80 2.43 -27.46
C GLN A 179 -3.53 2.60 -26.59
N ILE A 180 -3.41 1.82 -25.50
CA ILE A 180 -2.20 1.82 -24.66
C ILE A 180 -0.99 1.32 -25.46
N LEU A 181 -1.15 0.25 -26.23
CA LEU A 181 -0.08 -0.29 -27.07
C LEU A 181 0.37 0.71 -28.12
N ASP A 182 -0.57 1.33 -28.82
CA ASP A 182 -0.28 2.31 -29.87
C ASP A 182 0.43 3.55 -29.29
N SER A 183 0.03 4.01 -28.11
CA SER A 183 0.68 5.16 -27.46
C SER A 183 2.07 4.83 -26.88
N ALA A 184 2.28 3.62 -26.37
CA ALA A 184 3.52 3.23 -25.69
C ALA A 184 4.58 2.66 -26.65
N ILE A 185 4.17 2.01 -27.72
CA ILE A 185 5.06 1.25 -28.63
C ILE A 185 5.08 1.84 -30.04
N GLY A 186 4.13 2.72 -30.35
CA GLY A 186 3.87 3.21 -31.71
C GLY A 186 3.14 2.17 -32.56
N ASP A 187 3.37 2.19 -33.90
CA ASP A 187 2.68 1.29 -34.81
C ASP A 187 2.99 -0.19 -34.54
N VAL A 188 2.06 -0.86 -33.86
CA VAL A 188 2.13 -2.30 -33.56
C VAL A 188 1.58 -3.09 -34.77
N THR A 189 2.26 -3.01 -35.90
CA THR A 189 1.90 -3.79 -37.06
C THR A 189 2.19 -5.29 -36.88
N ASN A 190 3.16 -5.63 -36.05
CA ASN A 190 3.52 -7.01 -35.76
C ASN A 190 2.64 -7.61 -34.63
N LYS A 191 1.50 -8.21 -35.04
CA LYS A 191 0.58 -8.91 -34.09
C LYS A 191 1.20 -10.09 -33.36
N SER A 192 2.36 -10.59 -33.77
CA SER A 192 3.07 -11.69 -33.12
C SER A 192 3.98 -11.21 -31.99
N LYS A 193 4.20 -9.91 -31.82
CA LYS A 193 5.06 -9.33 -30.83
C LYS A 193 4.52 -9.59 -29.42
N LYS A 194 5.34 -10.15 -28.56
CA LYS A 194 4.96 -10.39 -27.15
C LYS A 194 5.14 -9.12 -26.34
N ILE A 195 4.12 -8.78 -25.56
CA ILE A 195 4.12 -7.60 -24.70
C ILE A 195 4.29 -8.06 -23.25
N PHE A 196 5.34 -7.58 -22.63
CA PHE A 196 5.60 -7.71 -21.19
C PHE A 196 5.15 -6.41 -20.52
N PHE A 197 4.48 -6.52 -19.38
CA PHE A 197 3.99 -5.36 -18.63
C PHE A 197 4.55 -5.38 -17.20
N TRP A 198 5.17 -4.28 -16.81
CA TRP A 198 5.66 -4.07 -15.46
C TRP A 198 5.01 -2.84 -14.85
N ASN A 199 4.25 -3.02 -13.76
CA ASN A 199 3.57 -1.96 -13.04
C ASN A 199 4.07 -1.92 -11.62
N ASN A 200 4.89 -0.92 -11.30
CA ASN A 200 5.46 -0.76 -9.97
C ASN A 200 6.03 0.64 -9.80
N ARG A 201 6.19 1.10 -8.53
CA ARG A 201 6.96 2.30 -8.24
C ARG A 201 8.44 2.05 -8.58
N ASN A 202 9.08 3.02 -9.22
CA ASN A 202 10.52 3.03 -9.47
C ASN A 202 11.28 3.31 -8.17
N ALA A 203 11.28 2.38 -7.24
CA ALA A 203 12.08 2.41 -6.03
C ALA A 203 13.28 1.47 -6.18
N ARG A 204 14.46 1.82 -5.65
CA ARG A 204 15.72 1.05 -5.79
C ARG A 204 15.54 -0.44 -5.50
N ARG A 205 14.79 -0.81 -4.47
CA ARG A 205 14.51 -2.22 -4.11
C ARG A 205 13.73 -3.00 -5.18
N LYS A 206 13.09 -2.31 -6.13
CA LYS A 206 12.32 -2.92 -7.22
C LYS A 206 13.17 -3.27 -8.43
N GLN A 207 14.44 -2.84 -8.44
CA GLN A 207 15.42 -3.20 -9.47
C GLN A 207 14.97 -2.86 -10.90
N SER A 208 14.26 -1.74 -11.08
CA SER A 208 13.67 -1.34 -12.37
C SER A 208 14.71 -1.16 -13.47
N GLY A 209 15.87 -0.58 -13.15
CA GLY A 209 16.98 -0.45 -14.12
C GLY A 209 17.61 -1.81 -14.48
N THR A 210 17.73 -2.71 -13.52
CA THR A 210 18.21 -4.08 -13.76
C THR A 210 17.25 -4.85 -14.68
N LEU A 211 15.94 -4.64 -14.51
CA LEU A 211 14.94 -5.23 -15.40
C LEU A 211 15.11 -4.73 -16.84
N ILE A 212 15.35 -3.44 -17.05
CA ILE A 212 15.60 -2.87 -18.39
C ILE A 212 16.83 -3.51 -19.01
N TRP A 213 17.93 -3.62 -18.25
CA TRP A 213 19.15 -4.26 -18.70
C TRP A 213 18.91 -5.72 -19.13
N TRP A 214 18.31 -6.53 -18.28
CA TRP A 214 18.04 -7.94 -18.60
C TRP A 214 17.04 -8.10 -19.74
N PHE A 215 16.08 -7.19 -19.86
CA PHE A 215 15.15 -7.22 -20.99
C PHE A 215 15.85 -6.90 -22.30
N LYS A 216 16.82 -5.98 -22.31
CA LYS A 216 17.65 -5.71 -23.48
C LYS A 216 18.48 -6.94 -23.84
N GLU A 217 19.16 -7.58 -22.91
CA GLU A 217 19.91 -8.83 -23.16
C GLU A 217 19.00 -9.92 -23.76
N PHE A 218 17.79 -10.07 -23.21
CA PHE A 218 16.80 -10.97 -23.77
C PHE A 218 16.42 -10.61 -25.21
N LEU A 219 16.24 -9.34 -25.54
CA LEU A 219 15.94 -8.90 -26.90
C LEU A 219 17.12 -9.13 -27.87
N ASP A 220 18.35 -8.98 -27.40
CA ASP A 220 19.55 -9.27 -28.21
C ASP A 220 19.61 -10.75 -28.64
N GLU A 221 19.10 -11.66 -27.79
CA GLU A 221 19.05 -13.10 -28.10
C GLU A 221 17.86 -13.47 -28.99
N VAL A 222 16.66 -12.95 -28.69
CA VAL A 222 15.43 -13.41 -29.39
C VAL A 222 15.03 -12.55 -30.57
N GLY A 223 15.54 -11.33 -30.67
CA GLY A 223 15.20 -10.32 -31.68
C GLY A 223 14.31 -9.21 -31.16
N HIS A 224 14.66 -7.96 -31.43
CA HIS A 224 13.96 -6.76 -30.98
C HIS A 224 12.54 -6.60 -31.57
N ASP A 225 12.25 -7.31 -32.64
CA ASP A 225 10.92 -7.38 -33.24
C ASP A 225 9.97 -8.37 -32.55
N LYS A 226 10.47 -9.23 -31.68
CA LYS A 226 9.72 -10.32 -31.03
C LYS A 226 9.01 -9.91 -29.75
N ALA A 227 9.55 -8.93 -29.01
CA ALA A 227 9.00 -8.54 -27.73
C ALA A 227 9.14 -7.04 -27.45
N SER A 228 8.32 -6.54 -26.52
CA SER A 228 8.42 -5.19 -25.95
C SER A 228 8.10 -5.23 -24.45
N LEU A 229 8.75 -4.37 -23.69
CA LEU A 229 8.46 -4.14 -22.28
C LEU A 229 7.78 -2.78 -22.12
N ILE A 230 6.57 -2.80 -21.57
CA ILE A 230 5.87 -1.60 -21.13
C ILE A 230 6.06 -1.46 -19.63
N MET A 231 6.59 -0.33 -19.22
CA MET A 231 6.78 -0.01 -17.79
C MET A 231 5.84 1.14 -17.41
N HIS A 232 4.88 0.86 -16.51
CA HIS A 232 4.02 1.88 -15.92
C HIS A 232 4.62 2.31 -14.59
N THR A 233 5.37 3.43 -14.62
CA THR A 233 6.12 3.96 -13.48
C THR A 233 6.53 5.40 -13.72
N ASP A 234 6.93 6.12 -12.67
CA ASP A 234 7.68 7.37 -12.82
C ASP A 234 9.15 7.04 -13.16
N PRO A 235 9.62 7.40 -14.38
CA PRO A 235 10.98 7.06 -14.79
C PRO A 235 12.06 7.82 -14.02
N LYS A 236 11.71 8.89 -13.29
CA LYS A 236 12.62 9.75 -12.52
C LYS A 236 12.23 9.88 -11.05
N ASP A 237 11.55 8.87 -10.48
CA ASP A 237 11.24 8.87 -9.04
C ASP A 237 12.53 9.12 -8.23
N PRO A 238 12.54 10.13 -7.32
CA PRO A 238 13.74 10.50 -6.56
C PRO A 238 14.28 9.39 -5.65
N HIS A 239 13.46 8.37 -5.35
CA HIS A 239 13.86 7.20 -4.59
C HIS A 239 14.27 6.01 -5.47
N GLY A 240 14.29 6.21 -6.79
CA GLY A 240 14.55 5.20 -7.79
C GLY A 240 15.86 5.38 -8.55
N GLN A 241 15.78 5.06 -9.83
CA GLN A 241 16.83 5.21 -10.83
C GLN A 241 16.31 6.08 -11.98
N ASP A 242 17.18 6.84 -12.65
CA ASP A 242 16.82 7.52 -13.89
C ASP A 242 16.74 6.47 -15.02
N LEU A 243 15.53 5.99 -15.28
CA LEU A 243 15.29 4.93 -16.27
C LEU A 243 15.50 5.41 -17.70
N GLU A 244 15.25 6.70 -17.96
CA GLU A 244 15.52 7.28 -19.29
C GLU A 244 17.02 7.31 -19.58
N ALA A 245 17.84 7.73 -18.62
CA ALA A 245 19.29 7.70 -18.75
C ALA A 245 19.82 6.27 -18.93
N ILE A 246 19.25 5.28 -18.22
CA ILE A 246 19.61 3.88 -18.40
C ILE A 246 19.30 3.43 -19.82
N MET A 247 18.10 3.69 -20.33
CA MET A 247 17.73 3.30 -21.71
C MET A 247 18.59 3.96 -22.79
N GLN A 248 19.02 5.22 -22.55
CA GLN A 248 19.91 5.93 -23.50
C GLN A 248 21.32 5.36 -23.56
N ASN A 249 21.76 4.64 -22.52
CA ASN A 249 23.12 4.09 -22.41
C ASN A 249 23.19 2.59 -22.73
N LEU A 250 22.08 1.95 -23.09
CA LEU A 250 21.99 0.55 -23.51
C LEU A 250 21.88 0.39 -25.01
#